data_03f42fd888a7dcfec4ce47376bf98100
#
_entry.id   03f42fd888a7dcfec4ce47376bf98100
#
_cell.length_a   1.000
_cell.length_b   1.000
_cell.length_c   1.000
_cell.angle_alpha   90.00
_cell.angle_beta   90.00
_cell.angle_gamma   90.00
#
_symmetry.space_group_name_H-M   'P 1'
#
loop_
_entity.id
_entity.type
_entity.pdbx_description
1 polymer ?
#
loop_
_entity_poly.entity_id
_entity_poly.type
_entity_poly.pdbx_seq_one_letter_code
_entity_poly.pdbx_strand_id
1 'polypeptide(L)'
;MTVTLTKRADINLETFRRVAWAGEDVSLSDVAIAEIERCRAAFLRLIDSEPPPVIYGVTTATGELAREKLSLEERERHARVKAYAAATAFGDPYPARVVRGMIFARLANFIEGNAATTPRIAKAVAAMLDGRPLPRVASSGQGGAGEILALYPLFADLKIGRAHV
;
A
#
# COMPACT_ATOMS: atom_id res chain seq x y z
N MET A 1 9.01 -6.57 21.42
CA MET A 1 9.45 -5.14 21.34
C MET A 1 8.75 -4.52 20.14
N THR A 2 8.61 -3.17 20.11
CA THR A 2 7.89 -2.48 19.04
C THR A 2 8.80 -1.43 18.40
N VAL A 3 8.84 -1.39 17.07
CA VAL A 3 9.49 -0.32 16.30
C VAL A 3 8.46 0.77 16.03
N THR A 4 8.67 1.96 16.58
CA THR A 4 7.80 3.12 16.31
C THR A 4 8.34 3.93 15.15
N LEU A 5 7.50 4.17 14.14
CA LEU A 5 7.84 4.93 12.94
C LEU A 5 7.24 6.33 13.04
N THR A 6 8.09 7.35 12.95
CA THR A 6 7.70 8.77 12.96
C THR A 6 7.98 9.45 11.62
N LYS A 7 9.06 9.04 10.96
CA LYS A 7 9.51 9.60 9.68
C LYS A 7 10.16 8.53 8.81
N ARG A 8 10.37 8.83 7.55
CA ARG A 8 10.98 7.89 6.58
C ARG A 8 12.33 7.32 7.04
N ALA A 9 13.16 8.15 7.70
CA ALA A 9 14.48 7.73 8.17
C ALA A 9 14.45 6.64 9.26
N ASP A 10 13.32 6.44 9.93
CA ASP A 10 13.15 5.36 10.91
C ASP A 10 13.06 3.99 10.23
N ILE A 11 12.82 3.96 8.91
CA ILE A 11 12.89 2.74 8.09
C ILE A 11 14.29 2.65 7.48
N ASN A 12 15.16 1.93 8.16
CA ASN A 12 16.55 1.71 7.80
C ASN A 12 16.91 0.22 7.95
N LEU A 13 18.15 -0.17 7.64
CA LEU A 13 18.56 -1.58 7.68
C LEU A 13 18.45 -2.20 9.07
N GLU A 14 18.71 -1.43 10.12
CA GLU A 14 18.61 -1.92 11.50
C GLU A 14 17.16 -2.23 11.86
N THR A 15 16.24 -1.27 11.70
CA THR A 15 14.81 -1.47 11.97
C THR A 15 14.20 -2.49 11.03
N PHE A 16 14.64 -2.56 9.77
CA PHE A 16 14.23 -3.60 8.83
C PHE A 16 14.59 -4.99 9.36
N ARG A 17 15.82 -5.19 9.86
CA ARG A 17 16.25 -6.45 10.46
C ARG A 17 15.43 -6.81 11.70
N ARG A 18 15.17 -5.84 12.58
CA ARG A 18 14.35 -6.03 13.78
C ARG A 18 12.92 -6.50 13.43
N VAL A 19 12.30 -5.88 12.45
CA VAL A 19 10.93 -6.23 12.04
C VAL A 19 10.90 -7.53 11.23
N ALA A 20 11.76 -7.67 10.22
CA ALA A 20 11.69 -8.79 9.28
C ALA A 20 12.27 -10.10 9.85
N TRP A 21 13.39 -10.03 10.61
CA TRP A 21 14.06 -11.23 11.16
C TRP A 21 13.74 -11.48 12.61
N ALA A 22 13.75 -10.45 13.45
CA ALA A 22 13.46 -10.61 14.88
C ALA A 22 11.96 -10.59 15.19
N GLY A 23 11.10 -10.31 14.22
CA GLY A 23 9.66 -10.39 14.38
C GLY A 23 9.05 -9.27 15.24
N GLU A 24 9.76 -8.15 15.44
CA GLU A 24 9.23 -7.04 16.24
C GLU A 24 7.99 -6.41 15.60
N ASP A 25 7.08 -5.98 16.44
CA ASP A 25 5.87 -5.25 16.03
C ASP A 25 6.21 -3.87 15.49
N VAL A 26 5.26 -3.25 14.79
CA VAL A 26 5.41 -1.90 14.24
C VAL A 26 4.23 -1.03 14.67
N SER A 27 4.53 0.20 15.07
CA SER A 27 3.54 1.24 15.33
C SER A 27 3.86 2.51 14.55
N LEU A 28 2.83 3.30 14.25
CA LEU A 28 2.97 4.63 13.67
C LEU A 28 2.72 5.67 14.77
N SER A 29 3.62 6.65 14.90
CA SER A 29 3.42 7.77 15.82
C SER A 29 2.29 8.70 15.35
N ASP A 30 1.75 9.51 16.25
CA ASP A 30 0.75 10.52 15.90
C ASP A 30 1.30 11.53 14.88
N VAL A 31 2.60 11.83 14.93
CA VAL A 31 3.27 12.70 13.94
C VAL A 31 3.22 12.06 12.55
N ALA A 32 3.55 10.78 12.42
CA ALA A 32 3.48 10.06 11.14
C ALA A 32 2.03 10.01 10.62
N ILE A 33 1.06 9.79 11.50
CA ILE A 33 -0.36 9.75 11.15
C ILE A 33 -0.84 11.11 10.64
N ALA A 34 -0.49 12.20 11.33
CA ALA A 34 -0.85 13.55 10.92
C ALA A 34 -0.23 13.92 9.56
N GLU A 35 1.00 13.49 9.30
CA GLU A 35 1.67 13.74 8.02
C GLU A 35 1.01 12.96 6.87
N ILE A 36 0.64 11.69 7.08
CA ILE A 36 -0.12 10.89 6.11
C ILE A 36 -1.44 11.58 5.76
N GLU A 37 -2.16 12.08 6.76
CA GLU A 37 -3.42 12.77 6.56
C GLU A 37 -3.25 14.09 5.80
N ARG A 38 -2.24 14.88 6.14
CA ARG A 38 -1.89 16.12 5.46
C ARG A 38 -1.59 15.86 3.97
N CYS A 39 -0.77 14.85 3.67
CA CYS A 39 -0.40 14.48 2.31
C CYS A 39 -1.62 14.01 1.50
N ARG A 40 -2.50 13.20 2.11
CA ARG A 40 -3.75 12.80 1.47
C ARG A 40 -4.66 14.00 1.17
N ALA A 41 -4.85 14.90 2.12
CA ALA A 41 -5.67 16.09 1.90
C ALA A 41 -5.11 16.98 0.78
N ALA A 42 -3.79 17.10 0.68
CA ALA A 42 -3.14 17.82 -0.41
C ALA A 42 -3.38 17.15 -1.77
N PHE A 43 -3.29 15.82 -1.81
CA PHE A 43 -3.56 15.04 -3.02
C PHE A 43 -5.03 15.17 -3.48
N LEU A 44 -5.99 15.11 -2.56
CA LEU A 44 -7.41 15.29 -2.89
C LEU A 44 -7.67 16.66 -3.51
N ARG A 45 -7.12 17.73 -2.90
CA ARG A 45 -7.21 19.09 -3.49
C ARG A 45 -6.61 19.18 -4.90
N LEU A 46 -5.52 18.42 -5.15
CA LEU A 46 -4.87 18.37 -6.46
C LEU A 46 -5.78 17.73 -7.51
N ILE A 47 -6.39 16.58 -7.21
CA ILE A 47 -7.26 15.88 -8.18
C ILE A 47 -8.60 16.56 -8.39
N ASP A 48 -9.03 17.43 -7.46
CA ASP A 48 -10.25 18.22 -7.54
C ASP A 48 -10.02 19.59 -8.18
N SER A 49 -8.78 19.91 -8.63
CA SER A 49 -8.48 21.17 -9.32
C SER A 49 -9.05 21.20 -10.75
N GLU A 50 -9.28 22.43 -11.27
CA GLU A 50 -9.77 22.66 -12.64
C GLU A 50 -8.68 23.34 -13.51
N PRO A 51 -8.24 22.72 -14.59
CA PRO A 51 -8.52 21.32 -15.00
C PRO A 51 -7.81 20.32 -14.11
N PRO A 52 -8.36 19.12 -13.93
CA PRO A 52 -7.71 18.09 -13.12
C PRO A 52 -6.42 17.61 -13.80
N PRO A 53 -5.34 17.36 -13.03
CA PRO A 53 -4.09 16.85 -13.59
C PRO A 53 -4.27 15.44 -14.16
N VAL A 54 -3.43 15.07 -15.11
CA VAL A 54 -3.37 13.70 -15.66
C VAL A 54 -2.54 12.84 -14.72
N ILE A 55 -3.19 11.96 -13.95
CA ILE A 55 -2.54 11.05 -13.01
C ILE A 55 -2.93 9.61 -13.36
N TYR A 56 -1.93 8.81 -13.72
CA TYR A 56 -2.10 7.41 -14.08
C TYR A 56 -2.82 6.61 -12.98
N GLY A 57 -3.90 5.92 -13.37
CA GLY A 57 -4.68 5.08 -12.47
C GLY A 57 -5.52 5.83 -11.44
N VAL A 58 -5.60 7.17 -11.53
CA VAL A 58 -6.42 8.02 -10.66
C VAL A 58 -7.38 8.87 -11.48
N THR A 59 -6.87 9.76 -12.33
CA THR A 59 -7.66 10.56 -13.26
C THR A 59 -7.67 9.99 -14.67
N THR A 60 -6.86 8.96 -14.91
CA THR A 60 -6.89 8.13 -16.12
C THR A 60 -7.06 6.66 -15.76
N ALA A 61 -7.43 5.85 -16.74
CA ALA A 61 -7.40 4.41 -16.64
C ALA A 61 -5.95 3.87 -16.55
N THR A 62 -5.78 2.55 -16.49
CA THR A 62 -4.47 1.88 -16.32
C THR A 62 -4.15 1.01 -17.53
N GLY A 63 -2.87 0.63 -17.67
CA GLY A 63 -2.40 -0.26 -18.73
C GLY A 63 -2.56 0.37 -20.11
N GLU A 64 -3.12 -0.36 -21.04
CA GLU A 64 -3.34 0.10 -22.43
C GLU A 64 -4.28 1.30 -22.51
N LEU A 65 -5.19 1.43 -21.56
CA LEU A 65 -6.17 2.52 -21.46
C LEU A 65 -5.64 3.75 -20.70
N ALA A 66 -4.35 3.82 -20.39
CA ALA A 66 -3.75 4.88 -19.58
C ALA A 66 -3.94 6.31 -20.13
N ARG A 67 -4.29 6.45 -21.41
CA ARG A 67 -4.57 7.74 -22.06
C ARG A 67 -6.03 8.19 -21.90
N GLU A 68 -6.91 7.29 -21.51
CA GLU A 68 -8.33 7.59 -21.32
C GLU A 68 -8.54 8.29 -19.99
N LYS A 69 -9.09 9.50 -20.04
CA LYS A 69 -9.50 10.26 -18.85
C LYS A 69 -10.78 9.65 -18.29
N LEU A 70 -10.79 9.46 -16.98
CA LEU A 70 -11.96 8.94 -16.27
C LEU A 70 -12.84 10.10 -15.80
N SER A 71 -14.15 9.99 -16.05
CA SER A 71 -15.16 10.81 -15.39
C SER A 71 -15.19 10.54 -13.88
N LEU A 72 -15.85 11.39 -13.12
CA LEU A 72 -15.97 11.21 -11.65
C LEU A 72 -16.62 9.86 -11.31
N GLU A 73 -17.70 9.50 -12.00
CA GLU A 73 -18.39 8.22 -11.81
C GLU A 73 -17.49 7.01 -12.12
N GLU A 74 -16.72 7.10 -13.19
CA GLU A 74 -15.74 6.05 -13.54
C GLU A 74 -14.62 5.92 -12.53
N ARG A 75 -14.11 7.01 -11.95
CA ARG A 75 -13.13 6.98 -10.86
C ARG A 75 -13.70 6.27 -9.64
N GLU A 76 -14.92 6.58 -9.23
CA GLU A 76 -15.59 5.93 -8.12
C GLU A 76 -15.79 4.43 -8.35
N ARG A 77 -16.20 4.05 -9.56
CA ARG A 77 -16.33 2.65 -9.95
C ARG A 77 -14.97 1.94 -9.93
N HIS A 78 -13.93 2.56 -10.45
CA HIS A 78 -12.57 2.01 -10.49
C HIS A 78 -12.02 1.80 -9.07
N ALA A 79 -12.26 2.72 -8.16
CA ALA A 79 -11.87 2.62 -6.76
C ALA A 79 -12.55 1.46 -5.99
N ARG A 80 -13.66 0.93 -6.52
CA ARG A 80 -14.40 -0.20 -5.92
C ARG A 80 -13.94 -1.57 -6.44
N VAL A 81 -13.12 -1.60 -7.49
CA VAL A 81 -12.60 -2.87 -8.05
C VAL A 81 -11.68 -3.53 -7.03
N LYS A 82 -11.93 -4.81 -6.77
CA LYS A 82 -11.12 -5.58 -5.82
C LYS A 82 -9.81 -5.99 -6.49
N ALA A 83 -8.70 -5.56 -5.93
CA ALA A 83 -7.36 -5.83 -6.47
C ALA A 83 -7.06 -7.33 -6.63
N TYR A 84 -7.58 -8.20 -5.76
CA TYR A 84 -7.33 -9.64 -5.83
C TYR A 84 -7.91 -10.32 -7.08
N ALA A 85 -8.88 -9.70 -7.77
CA ALA A 85 -9.42 -10.25 -9.02
C ALA A 85 -8.35 -10.38 -10.12
N ALA A 86 -7.29 -9.59 -10.04
CA ALA A 86 -6.15 -9.64 -10.95
C ALA A 86 -4.94 -10.38 -10.37
N ALA A 87 -5.05 -10.94 -9.15
CA ALA A 87 -3.94 -11.61 -8.50
C ALA A 87 -3.57 -12.90 -9.23
N THR A 88 -2.34 -12.98 -9.71
CA THR A 88 -1.78 -14.15 -10.36
C THR A 88 -0.47 -14.53 -9.69
N ALA A 89 -0.49 -15.58 -8.88
CA ALA A 89 0.68 -16.06 -8.17
C ALA A 89 0.59 -17.57 -7.94
N PHE A 90 1.73 -18.25 -7.99
CA PHE A 90 1.81 -19.70 -7.81
C PHE A 90 3.13 -20.10 -7.12
N GLY A 91 3.27 -21.37 -6.81
CA GLY A 91 4.45 -21.93 -6.16
C GLY A 91 4.42 -21.80 -4.64
N ASP A 92 5.57 -22.07 -4.04
CA ASP A 92 5.73 -22.03 -2.59
C ASP A 92 5.60 -20.61 -2.04
N PRO A 93 5.07 -20.46 -0.83
CA PRO A 93 4.97 -19.13 -0.22
C PRO A 93 6.36 -18.60 0.18
N TYR A 94 6.52 -17.30 0.10
CA TYR A 94 7.70 -16.66 0.68
C TYR A 94 7.80 -16.91 2.19
N PRO A 95 9.03 -17.06 2.72
CA PRO A 95 9.26 -17.13 4.16
C PRO A 95 8.69 -15.90 4.89
N ALA A 96 8.24 -16.08 6.13
CA ALA A 96 7.65 -15.02 6.94
C ALA A 96 8.50 -13.74 6.99
N ARG A 97 9.84 -13.88 7.11
CA ARG A 97 10.75 -12.72 7.12
C ARG A 97 10.66 -11.88 5.84
N VAL A 98 10.44 -12.50 4.70
CA VAL A 98 10.30 -11.79 3.40
C VAL A 98 8.97 -11.04 3.37
N VAL A 99 7.87 -11.69 3.75
CA VAL A 99 6.55 -11.08 3.80
C VAL A 99 6.52 -9.91 4.79
N ARG A 100 7.11 -10.07 5.98
CA ARG A 100 7.26 -8.98 6.96
C ARG A 100 8.06 -7.81 6.37
N GLY A 101 9.14 -8.10 5.67
CA GLY A 101 9.96 -7.10 4.99
C GLY A 101 9.20 -6.33 3.91
N MET A 102 8.37 -7.02 3.10
CA MET A 102 7.50 -6.39 2.09
C MET A 102 6.50 -5.43 2.74
N ILE A 103 5.83 -5.86 3.82
CA ILE A 103 4.85 -5.04 4.55
C ILE A 103 5.56 -3.81 5.15
N PHE A 104 6.70 -4.01 5.80
CA PHE A 104 7.47 -2.92 6.41
C PHE A 104 7.97 -1.91 5.38
N ALA A 105 8.48 -2.37 4.24
CA ALA A 105 8.92 -1.49 3.15
C ALA A 105 7.76 -0.65 2.58
N ARG A 106 6.53 -1.20 2.56
CA ARG A 106 5.36 -0.44 2.09
C ARG A 106 5.04 0.76 2.97
N LEU A 107 5.28 0.66 4.27
CA LEU A 107 5.05 1.76 5.21
C LEU A 107 5.92 2.99 4.90
N ALA A 108 7.09 2.81 4.25
CA ALA A 108 7.93 3.92 3.82
C ALA A 108 7.18 4.88 2.88
N ASN A 109 6.49 4.32 1.86
CA ASN A 109 5.71 5.13 0.91
C ASN A 109 4.55 5.86 1.58
N PHE A 110 3.96 5.26 2.62
CA PHE A 110 2.86 5.88 3.35
C PHE A 110 3.34 7.06 4.19
N ILE A 111 4.44 6.90 4.92
CA ILE A 111 5.00 7.95 5.80
C ILE A 111 5.53 9.14 4.98
N GLU A 112 6.07 8.90 3.79
CA GLU A 112 6.48 9.98 2.86
C GLU A 112 5.31 10.65 2.13
N GLY A 113 4.09 10.13 2.28
CA GLY A 113 2.91 10.66 1.59
C GLY A 113 2.82 10.31 0.10
N ASN A 114 3.76 9.54 -0.44
CA ASN A 114 3.83 9.22 -1.88
C ASN A 114 2.66 8.37 -2.39
N ALA A 115 1.94 7.70 -1.49
CA ALA A 115 0.80 6.85 -1.84
C ALA A 115 -0.56 7.53 -1.60
N ALA A 116 -0.59 8.75 -1.07
CA ALA A 116 -1.81 9.47 -0.70
C ALA A 116 -2.85 8.60 0.05
N THR A 117 -2.37 7.65 0.88
CA THR A 117 -3.22 6.70 1.60
C THR A 117 -3.92 7.34 2.78
N THR A 118 -4.95 6.69 3.33
CA THR A 118 -5.60 7.14 4.56
C THR A 118 -4.83 6.68 5.79
N PRO A 119 -4.88 7.41 6.93
CA PRO A 119 -4.35 6.95 8.22
C PRO A 119 -4.87 5.56 8.61
N ARG A 120 -6.13 5.26 8.30
CA ARG A 120 -6.74 3.97 8.57
C ARG A 120 -6.05 2.82 7.83
N ILE A 121 -5.73 3.00 6.55
CA ILE A 121 -5.01 2.00 5.75
C ILE A 121 -3.58 1.83 6.29
N ALA A 122 -2.90 2.93 6.58
CA ALA A 122 -1.54 2.87 7.11
C ALA A 122 -1.47 2.12 8.46
N LYS A 123 -2.41 2.40 9.37
CA LYS A 123 -2.54 1.67 10.65
C LYS A 123 -2.87 0.19 10.42
N ALA A 124 -3.76 -0.13 9.49
CA ALA A 124 -4.12 -1.52 9.18
C ALA A 124 -2.91 -2.31 8.62
N VAL A 125 -2.10 -1.68 7.76
CA VAL A 125 -0.88 -2.30 7.24
C VAL A 125 0.18 -2.48 8.34
N ALA A 126 0.37 -1.50 9.22
CA ALA A 126 1.26 -1.65 10.38
C ALA A 126 0.81 -2.80 11.29
N ALA A 127 -0.49 -2.91 11.54
CA ALA A 127 -1.08 -3.98 12.36
C ALA A 127 -0.93 -5.40 11.76
N MET A 128 -0.61 -5.55 10.48
CA MET A 128 -0.24 -6.86 9.93
C MET A 128 1.07 -7.41 10.50
N LEU A 129 1.85 -6.57 11.17
CA LEU A 129 3.14 -6.92 11.78
C LEU A 129 3.07 -7.16 13.30
N ASP A 130 1.86 -7.16 13.90
CA ASP A 130 1.63 -7.29 15.33
C ASP A 130 1.45 -8.75 15.83
N GLY A 131 2.15 -9.69 15.24
CA GLY A 131 2.08 -11.12 15.60
C GLY A 131 0.91 -11.89 14.99
N ARG A 132 0.06 -11.25 14.18
CA ARG A 132 -1.03 -11.92 13.45
C ARG A 132 -0.48 -12.86 12.36
N PRO A 133 -1.28 -13.85 11.92
CA PRO A 133 -0.92 -14.64 10.76
C PRO A 133 -0.66 -13.75 9.54
N LEU A 134 0.48 -13.97 8.90
CA LEU A 134 0.87 -13.23 7.69
C LEU A 134 0.11 -13.75 6.48
N PRO A 135 -0.19 -12.90 5.49
CA PRO A 135 -0.77 -13.35 4.24
C PRO A 135 0.18 -14.30 3.50
N ARG A 136 -0.40 -15.27 2.83
CA ARG A 136 0.35 -16.19 1.97
C ARG A 136 0.66 -15.48 0.64
N VAL A 137 1.92 -15.17 0.40
CA VAL A 137 2.40 -14.57 -0.85
C VAL A 137 3.24 -15.62 -1.57
N ALA A 138 2.79 -16.08 -2.73
CA ALA A 138 3.52 -17.05 -3.53
C ALA A 138 4.80 -16.44 -4.12
N SER A 139 5.83 -17.29 -4.28
CA SER A 139 7.15 -16.85 -4.72
C SER A 139 7.28 -16.62 -6.22
N SER A 140 6.30 -17.06 -7.01
CA SER A 140 6.30 -16.97 -8.47
C SER A 140 5.06 -16.24 -8.96
N GLY A 141 5.22 -15.44 -9.98
CA GLY A 141 4.16 -14.72 -10.67
C GLY A 141 4.18 -15.00 -12.16
N GLN A 142 3.53 -14.15 -12.92
CA GLN A 142 3.40 -14.28 -14.37
C GLN A 142 4.70 -13.99 -15.11
N GLY A 143 5.62 -13.22 -14.50
CA GLY A 143 6.95 -12.97 -15.04
C GLY A 143 7.02 -11.93 -16.16
N GLY A 144 5.99 -11.10 -16.31
CA GLY A 144 5.98 -10.00 -17.29
C GLY A 144 6.71 -8.75 -16.83
N ALA A 145 6.92 -7.79 -17.71
CA ALA A 145 7.45 -6.47 -17.38
C ALA A 145 6.47 -5.74 -16.42
N GLY A 146 7.01 -5.18 -15.33
CA GLY A 146 6.19 -4.50 -14.32
C GLY A 146 5.31 -5.46 -13.50
N GLU A 147 5.72 -6.71 -13.34
CA GLU A 147 4.99 -7.75 -12.61
C GLU A 147 4.71 -7.36 -11.16
N ILE A 148 3.48 -6.96 -10.89
CA ILE A 148 2.99 -6.63 -9.55
C ILE A 148 1.83 -7.53 -9.12
N LEU A 149 1.27 -8.32 -10.01
CA LEU A 149 0.08 -9.12 -9.77
C LEU A 149 0.31 -10.20 -8.71
N ALA A 150 1.55 -10.71 -8.61
CA ALA A 150 1.96 -11.65 -7.58
C ALA A 150 1.90 -11.06 -6.16
N LEU A 151 1.95 -9.73 -6.01
CA LEU A 151 1.91 -9.03 -4.73
C LEU A 151 0.48 -8.70 -4.26
N TYR A 152 -0.53 -8.82 -5.11
CA TYR A 152 -1.92 -8.54 -4.71
C TYR A 152 -2.39 -9.36 -3.50
N PRO A 153 -2.04 -10.64 -3.34
CA PRO A 153 -2.40 -11.41 -2.16
C PRO A 153 -1.87 -10.83 -0.85
N LEU A 154 -0.78 -10.04 -0.89
CA LEU A 154 -0.18 -9.42 0.29
C LEU A 154 -1.18 -8.56 1.08
N PHE A 155 -2.11 -7.89 0.38
CA PHE A 155 -3.08 -6.99 0.98
C PHE A 155 -4.54 -7.43 0.74
N ALA A 156 -4.76 -8.62 0.18
CA ALA A 156 -6.10 -9.11 -0.18
C ALA A 156 -7.02 -9.24 1.04
N ASP A 157 -6.46 -9.63 2.19
CA ASP A 157 -7.18 -9.84 3.44
C ASP A 157 -7.36 -8.55 4.26
N LEU A 158 -6.73 -7.46 3.86
CA LEU A 158 -7.07 -6.17 4.43
C LEU A 158 -8.53 -5.88 4.10
N LYS A 159 -9.42 -6.12 5.06
CA LYS A 159 -10.81 -5.63 5.00
C LYS A 159 -10.79 -4.11 5.10
N ILE A 160 -10.30 -3.48 4.04
CA ILE A 160 -10.39 -2.05 3.85
C ILE A 160 -11.86 -1.80 3.57
N GLY A 161 -12.64 -1.59 4.64
CA GLY A 161 -13.98 -1.09 4.48
C GLY A 161 -13.89 0.14 3.58
N ARG A 162 -14.75 0.19 2.59
CA ARG A 162 -14.86 1.16 1.50
C ARG A 162 -14.06 2.43 1.80
N ALA A 163 -12.89 2.58 1.20
CA ALA A 163 -12.25 3.86 1.11
C ALA A 163 -13.17 4.69 0.21
N HIS A 164 -14.02 5.51 0.83
CA HIS A 164 -14.65 6.57 0.07
C HIS A 164 -13.51 7.49 -0.37
N VAL A 165 -13.34 7.58 -1.68
CA VAL A 165 -12.61 8.66 -2.31
C VAL A 165 -13.34 9.95 -1.98
#